data_202173923a5edfb965cbb4b38055bef8
#
_entry.id   202173923a5edfb965cbb4b38055bef8
#
_cell.length_a   1.000
_cell.length_b   1.000
_cell.length_c   1.000
_cell.angle_alpha   90.00
_cell.angle_beta   90.00
_cell.angle_gamma   90.00
#
_symmetry.space_group_name_H-M   'P 1'
#
loop_
_entity.id
_entity.type
_entity.pdbx_description
1 polymer ?
#
loop_
_entity_poly.entity_id
_entity_poly.type
_entity_poly.pdbx_seq_one_letter_code
_entity_poly.pdbx_strand_id
1 'polypeptide(L)'
;MERITQRPHPPRGPGQPGEWPNLVPQSMGCLTGSTPWPEAWPEPRIDPLAWVADSAVVIGDVRLAAGASLWPTAVARGDVCPILVGEGSNVQDGAVLHGDPDQPVTIGVDVTIGHRAVVHGATLEDGCLIGIGAIVLNGVTVGAGALVAAGSVVTRNVPAGALVMGAPAQVKRQLSAEAQAGQRQHARHYRQLAMAHAQARRENG
;
A
#
# COMPACT_ATOMS: atom_id res chain seq x y z
N MET A 1 -16.03 -3.06 30.34
CA MET A 1 -15.43 -3.29 29.00
C MET A 1 -16.45 -2.86 27.97
N GLU A 2 -16.42 -1.57 27.60
CA GLU A 2 -17.29 -1.05 26.55
C GLU A 2 -16.74 -1.49 25.18
N ARG A 3 -17.64 -2.05 24.37
CA ARG A 3 -17.32 -2.40 22.99
C ARG A 3 -17.17 -1.11 22.20
N ILE A 4 -16.00 -0.90 21.60
CA ILE A 4 -15.79 0.14 20.59
C ILE A 4 -16.62 -0.27 19.37
N THR A 5 -17.82 0.29 19.26
CA THR A 5 -18.66 0.14 18.07
C THR A 5 -18.11 1.05 16.98
N GLN A 6 -17.55 0.48 15.94
CA GLN A 6 -17.27 1.23 14.70
C GLN A 6 -18.59 1.78 14.17
N ARG A 7 -18.65 3.10 13.99
CA ARG A 7 -19.82 3.74 13.37
C ARG A 7 -19.83 3.38 11.88
N PRO A 8 -21.00 3.02 11.33
CA PRO A 8 -21.12 2.82 9.89
C PRO A 8 -20.85 4.14 9.15
N HIS A 9 -20.01 4.12 8.13
CA HIS A 9 -19.76 5.27 7.27
C HIS A 9 -21.02 5.66 6.51
N PRO A 10 -21.35 6.96 6.40
CA PRO A 10 -22.44 7.42 5.57
C PRO A 10 -22.16 7.14 4.09
N PRO A 11 -23.19 6.85 3.26
CA PRO A 11 -23.01 6.64 1.84
C PRO A 11 -22.54 7.95 1.17
N ARG A 12 -21.38 7.93 0.52
CA ARG A 12 -20.87 9.05 -0.27
C ARG A 12 -21.55 9.04 -1.64
N GLY A 13 -22.04 10.20 -2.07
CA GLY A 13 -22.58 10.41 -3.42
C GLY A 13 -21.49 10.19 -4.51
N PRO A 14 -21.92 9.97 -5.79
CA PRO A 14 -21.02 9.66 -6.88
C PRO A 14 -20.13 10.86 -7.22
N GLY A 15 -18.84 10.75 -6.89
CA GLY A 15 -17.80 11.65 -7.40
C GLY A 15 -17.45 11.30 -8.86
N GLN A 16 -17.19 12.31 -9.68
CA GLN A 16 -16.80 12.15 -11.08
C GLN A 16 -15.51 11.33 -11.21
N PRO A 17 -15.40 10.39 -12.15
CA PRO A 17 -14.17 9.66 -12.40
C PRO A 17 -13.16 10.57 -13.11
N GLY A 18 -11.93 10.67 -12.60
CA GLY A 18 -10.80 11.12 -13.40
C GLY A 18 -9.99 12.33 -12.97
N GLU A 19 -10.23 12.96 -11.84
CA GLU A 19 -9.36 14.04 -11.35
C GLU A 19 -8.80 13.74 -9.95
N TRP A 20 -7.68 13.02 -9.93
CA TRP A 20 -6.74 13.14 -8.81
C TRP A 20 -5.81 14.33 -9.11
N PRO A 21 -6.01 15.50 -8.45
CA PRO A 21 -5.04 16.57 -8.55
C PRO A 21 -3.75 16.07 -7.90
N ASN A 22 -2.69 16.07 -8.69
CA ASN A 22 -1.29 15.92 -8.29
C ASN A 22 -1.08 15.27 -6.92
N LEU A 23 -0.56 14.03 -6.91
CA LEU A 23 -0.12 13.28 -5.72
C LEU A 23 1.06 13.96 -4.98
N VAL A 24 1.16 15.27 -5.03
CA VAL A 24 2.07 16.04 -4.19
C VAL A 24 1.32 16.40 -2.94
N PRO A 25 1.83 16.06 -1.74
CA PRO A 25 1.16 16.34 -0.48
C PRO A 25 1.03 17.86 -0.30
N GLN A 26 -0.14 18.43 -0.56
CA GLN A 26 -0.52 19.69 0.04
C GLN A 26 -1.08 19.39 1.43
N SER A 27 -0.27 19.67 2.43
CA SER A 27 -0.61 19.89 3.83
C SER A 27 -1.08 18.71 4.70
N MET A 28 -0.29 17.72 4.92
CA MET A 28 0.16 17.37 6.28
C MET A 28 1.59 16.85 6.13
N GLY A 29 2.55 17.69 6.53
CA GLY A 29 3.93 17.24 6.69
C GLY A 29 3.97 16.11 7.71
N CYS A 30 4.91 15.21 7.57
CA CYS A 30 5.16 14.21 8.59
C CYS A 30 5.29 14.87 9.97
N LEU A 31 4.75 14.24 11.01
CA LEU A 31 4.96 14.70 12.36
C LEU A 31 6.44 14.56 12.70
N THR A 32 7.08 15.66 13.09
CA THR A 32 8.45 15.63 13.60
C THR A 32 8.43 15.55 15.13
N GLY A 33 9.52 15.15 15.76
CA GLY A 33 9.60 14.98 17.20
C GLY A 33 9.28 16.24 18.03
N SER A 34 9.21 17.42 17.40
CA SER A 34 8.81 18.69 18.01
C SER A 34 7.37 19.11 17.67
N THR A 35 6.68 18.37 16.80
CA THR A 35 5.29 18.67 16.43
C THR A 35 4.36 18.12 17.51
N PRO A 36 3.44 18.92 18.09
CA PRO A 36 2.44 18.40 19.02
C PRO A 36 1.53 17.40 18.28
N TRP A 37 1.12 16.35 18.98
CA TRP A 37 0.15 15.40 18.45
C TRP A 37 -1.12 16.13 18.02
N PRO A 38 -1.70 15.82 16.86
CA PRO A 38 -2.94 16.43 16.41
C PRO A 38 -4.10 16.01 17.33
N GLU A 39 -5.08 16.88 17.52
CA GLU A 39 -6.30 16.54 18.24
C GLU A 39 -7.10 15.43 17.53
N ALA A 40 -6.98 15.36 16.19
CA ALA A 40 -7.55 14.28 15.38
C ALA A 40 -6.68 14.04 14.13
N TRP A 41 -6.51 12.78 13.74
CA TRP A 41 -5.88 12.40 12.47
C TRP A 41 -6.84 12.63 11.31
N PRO A 42 -6.30 12.89 10.09
CA PRO A 42 -7.13 12.99 8.90
C PRO A 42 -7.91 11.70 8.66
N GLU A 43 -9.11 11.85 8.12
CA GLU A 43 -9.87 10.71 7.63
C GLU A 43 -9.20 10.13 6.35
N PRO A 44 -9.09 8.80 6.24
CA PRO A 44 -8.58 8.17 5.03
C PRO A 44 -9.37 8.56 3.77
N ARG A 45 -8.67 8.75 2.66
CA ARG A 45 -9.26 9.03 1.34
C ARG A 45 -9.21 7.76 0.50
N ILE A 46 -10.35 7.11 0.36
CA ILE A 46 -10.47 5.84 -0.35
C ILE A 46 -11.29 6.08 -1.62
N ASP A 47 -10.68 5.81 -2.78
CA ASP A 47 -11.40 5.89 -4.06
C ASP A 47 -12.59 4.92 -4.06
N PRO A 48 -13.74 5.30 -4.63
CA PRO A 48 -14.93 4.43 -4.71
C PRO A 48 -14.70 3.08 -5.40
N LEU A 49 -13.69 2.99 -6.27
CA LEU A 49 -13.28 1.75 -6.95
C LEU A 49 -12.21 0.96 -6.19
N ALA A 50 -11.70 1.47 -5.06
CA ALA A 50 -10.82 0.72 -4.19
C ALA A 50 -11.62 -0.22 -3.29
N TRP A 51 -11.00 -1.32 -2.88
CA TRP A 51 -11.62 -2.29 -1.99
C TRP A 51 -10.80 -2.45 -0.70
N VAL A 52 -11.50 -2.42 0.43
CA VAL A 52 -10.91 -2.62 1.76
C VAL A 52 -11.69 -3.71 2.47
N ALA A 53 -11.00 -4.76 2.88
CA ALA A 53 -11.59 -5.84 3.68
C ALA A 53 -12.05 -5.30 5.05
N ASP A 54 -13.12 -5.86 5.61
CA ASP A 54 -13.70 -5.41 6.89
C ASP A 54 -12.72 -5.50 8.05
N SER A 55 -11.81 -6.46 8.01
CA SER A 55 -10.79 -6.67 9.02
C SER A 55 -9.47 -5.92 8.74
N ALA A 56 -9.37 -5.19 7.64
CA ALA A 56 -8.23 -4.32 7.38
C ALA A 56 -8.34 -3.04 8.24
N VAL A 57 -7.19 -2.53 8.67
CA VAL A 57 -7.11 -1.34 9.51
C VAL A 57 -6.53 -0.19 8.69
N VAL A 58 -7.26 0.93 8.61
CA VAL A 58 -6.84 2.13 7.87
C VAL A 58 -6.98 3.33 8.81
N ILE A 59 -5.87 3.99 9.13
CA ILE A 59 -5.81 5.07 10.13
C ILE A 59 -5.00 6.24 9.57
N GLY A 60 -5.49 7.47 9.76
CA GLY A 60 -4.76 8.70 9.46
C GLY A 60 -4.70 9.04 7.97
N ASP A 61 -3.67 9.77 7.51
CA ASP A 61 -3.53 10.21 6.12
C ASP A 61 -3.15 9.04 5.21
N VAL A 62 -4.14 8.21 4.90
CA VAL A 62 -4.04 7.11 3.94
C VAL A 62 -4.85 7.43 2.70
N ARG A 63 -4.25 7.25 1.52
CA ARG A 63 -4.89 7.50 0.23
C ARG A 63 -4.80 6.24 -0.62
N LEU A 64 -5.97 5.69 -0.96
CA LEU A 64 -6.09 4.53 -1.84
C LEU A 64 -6.65 4.97 -3.18
N ALA A 65 -5.89 4.79 -4.25
CA ALA A 65 -6.31 5.11 -5.62
C ALA A 65 -7.29 4.06 -6.19
N ALA A 66 -7.83 4.33 -7.37
CA ALA A 66 -8.79 3.47 -8.05
C ALA A 66 -8.27 2.03 -8.22
N GLY A 67 -9.10 1.05 -7.85
CA GLY A 67 -8.75 -0.37 -7.93
C GLY A 67 -7.64 -0.83 -6.99
N ALA A 68 -7.14 0.02 -6.11
CA ALA A 68 -6.27 -0.41 -5.01
C ALA A 68 -7.03 -1.31 -4.04
N SER A 69 -6.34 -2.24 -3.37
CA SER A 69 -6.99 -3.16 -2.44
C SER A 69 -6.18 -3.43 -1.18
N LEU A 70 -6.87 -3.41 -0.01
CA LEU A 70 -6.35 -3.84 1.28
C LEU A 70 -7.08 -5.09 1.72
N TRP A 71 -6.32 -6.17 1.89
CA TRP A 71 -6.82 -7.51 2.16
C TRP A 71 -7.00 -7.76 3.67
N PRO A 72 -7.60 -8.89 4.07
CA PRO A 72 -7.88 -9.14 5.48
C PRO A 72 -6.68 -8.93 6.39
N THR A 73 -6.89 -8.23 7.49
CA THR A 73 -5.89 -7.91 8.52
C THR A 73 -4.69 -7.07 8.05
N ALA A 74 -4.71 -6.56 6.80
CA ALA A 74 -3.71 -5.57 6.36
C ALA A 74 -3.86 -4.27 7.17
N VAL A 75 -2.74 -3.63 7.46
CA VAL A 75 -2.70 -2.38 8.23
C VAL A 75 -2.04 -1.28 7.40
N ALA A 76 -2.74 -0.18 7.21
CA ALA A 76 -2.20 1.08 6.68
C ALA A 76 -2.39 2.17 7.75
N ARG A 77 -1.31 2.51 8.46
CA ARG A 77 -1.34 3.48 9.55
C ARG A 77 -0.54 4.73 9.19
N GLY A 78 -1.26 5.75 8.69
CA GLY A 78 -0.73 7.05 8.26
C GLY A 78 -0.88 8.13 9.34
N ASP A 79 -0.51 7.81 10.58
CA ASP A 79 -0.62 8.71 11.74
C ASP A 79 0.61 9.59 11.93
N VAL A 80 1.77 9.17 11.44
CA VAL A 80 3.04 9.90 11.51
C VAL A 80 3.38 10.52 10.16
N CYS A 81 3.24 9.77 9.08
CA CYS A 81 3.47 10.21 7.71
C CYS A 81 2.40 9.66 6.76
N PRO A 82 2.14 10.34 5.63
CA PRO A 82 1.17 9.85 4.65
C PRO A 82 1.51 8.48 4.08
N ILE A 83 0.46 7.73 3.75
CA ILE A 83 0.55 6.48 2.98
C ILE A 83 -0.24 6.64 1.70
N LEU A 84 0.44 6.50 0.56
CA LEU A 84 -0.14 6.60 -0.77
C LEU A 84 -0.09 5.24 -1.45
N VAL A 85 -1.24 4.70 -1.85
CA VAL A 85 -1.34 3.42 -2.57
C VAL A 85 -1.89 3.70 -3.95
N GLY A 86 -1.06 3.49 -4.97
CA GLY A 86 -1.35 3.74 -6.37
C GLY A 86 -2.37 2.80 -6.97
N GLU A 87 -2.82 3.16 -8.19
CA GLU A 87 -3.88 2.46 -8.92
C GLU A 87 -3.55 0.97 -9.09
N GLY A 88 -4.58 0.11 -8.88
CA GLY A 88 -4.48 -1.33 -9.08
C GLY A 88 -3.53 -2.08 -8.14
N SER A 89 -2.89 -1.39 -7.20
CA SER A 89 -1.96 -2.01 -6.25
C SER A 89 -2.70 -2.76 -5.15
N ASN A 90 -2.08 -3.84 -4.65
CA ASN A 90 -2.68 -4.67 -3.62
C ASN A 90 -1.77 -4.85 -2.41
N VAL A 91 -2.36 -4.72 -1.22
CA VAL A 91 -1.73 -4.93 0.08
C VAL A 91 -2.36 -6.16 0.70
N GLN A 92 -1.67 -7.28 0.64
CA GLN A 92 -2.23 -8.58 0.96
C GLN A 92 -2.33 -8.82 2.47
N ASP A 93 -2.98 -9.93 2.82
CA ASP A 93 -3.37 -10.28 4.18
C ASP A 93 -2.22 -10.11 5.17
N GLY A 94 -2.48 -9.37 6.25
CA GLY A 94 -1.53 -9.13 7.33
C GLY A 94 -0.33 -8.26 6.99
N ALA A 95 -0.24 -7.69 5.78
CA ALA A 95 0.84 -6.76 5.45
C ALA A 95 0.67 -5.44 6.22
N VAL A 96 1.79 -4.78 6.54
CA VAL A 96 1.81 -3.56 7.34
C VAL A 96 2.50 -2.43 6.58
N LEU A 97 1.83 -1.30 6.47
CA LEU A 97 2.34 -0.05 5.93
C LEU A 97 2.40 0.99 7.04
N HIS A 98 3.56 1.56 7.28
CA HIS A 98 3.77 2.64 8.24
C HIS A 98 5.00 3.46 7.87
N GLY A 99 5.12 4.68 8.38
CA GLY A 99 6.29 5.53 8.15
C GLY A 99 6.75 6.22 9.43
N ASP A 100 8.00 6.62 9.45
CA ASP A 100 8.58 7.50 10.47
C ASP A 100 8.44 8.97 10.05
N PRO A 101 8.75 9.96 10.92
CA PRO A 101 8.80 11.36 10.53
C PRO A 101 9.64 11.57 9.27
N ASP A 102 9.11 12.34 8.31
CA ASP A 102 9.71 12.61 7.00
C ASP A 102 9.99 11.39 6.11
N GLN A 103 9.40 10.23 6.46
CA GLN A 103 9.53 8.96 5.75
C GLN A 103 8.14 8.40 5.37
N PRO A 104 7.46 8.99 4.37
CA PRO A 104 6.17 8.50 3.91
C PRO A 104 6.29 7.13 3.21
N VAL A 105 5.18 6.42 3.11
CA VAL A 105 5.07 5.24 2.24
C VAL A 105 4.41 5.67 0.94
N THR A 106 5.13 5.50 -0.18
CA THR A 106 4.61 5.79 -1.52
C THR A 106 4.64 4.53 -2.36
N ILE A 107 3.48 4.08 -2.81
CA ILE A 107 3.32 2.87 -3.62
C ILE A 107 2.78 3.27 -4.98
N GLY A 108 3.49 2.90 -6.04
CA GLY A 108 3.14 3.16 -7.43
C GLY A 108 1.94 2.36 -7.93
N VAL A 109 1.82 2.26 -9.24
CA VAL A 109 0.73 1.57 -9.96
C VAL A 109 1.04 0.08 -10.14
N ASP A 110 0.02 -0.78 -10.08
CA ASP A 110 0.14 -2.24 -10.28
C ASP A 110 1.22 -2.90 -9.39
N VAL A 111 1.40 -2.43 -8.16
CA VAL A 111 2.34 -3.00 -7.18
C VAL A 111 1.66 -4.11 -6.37
N THR A 112 2.38 -5.19 -6.13
CA THR A 112 1.94 -6.25 -5.21
C THR A 112 2.76 -6.23 -3.92
N ILE A 113 2.10 -6.12 -2.78
CA ILE A 113 2.69 -6.29 -1.45
C ILE A 113 2.16 -7.60 -0.87
N GLY A 114 3.02 -8.61 -0.83
CA GLY A 114 2.70 -9.98 -0.44
C GLY A 114 2.28 -10.10 1.04
N HIS A 115 1.61 -11.20 1.33
CA HIS A 115 1.09 -11.49 2.67
C HIS A 115 2.14 -11.26 3.76
N ARG A 116 1.79 -10.59 4.86
CA ARG A 116 2.64 -10.31 6.03
C ARG A 116 3.93 -9.54 5.71
N ALA A 117 4.05 -8.92 4.54
CA ALA A 117 5.18 -8.04 4.26
C ALA A 117 5.05 -6.75 5.09
N VAL A 118 6.19 -6.14 5.40
CA VAL A 118 6.26 -4.84 6.07
C VAL A 118 6.93 -3.84 5.14
N VAL A 119 6.26 -2.73 4.87
CA VAL A 119 6.82 -1.60 4.13
C VAL A 119 6.81 -0.39 5.06
N HIS A 120 8.00 0.03 5.45
CA HIS A 120 8.17 1.09 6.42
C HIS A 120 8.97 2.26 5.83
N GLY A 121 8.33 3.44 5.69
CA GLY A 121 8.97 4.66 5.21
C GLY A 121 9.67 4.53 3.86
N ALA A 122 9.08 3.85 2.88
CA ALA A 122 9.73 3.47 1.63
C ALA A 122 8.90 3.83 0.39
N THR A 123 9.58 3.94 -0.74
CA THR A 123 8.98 4.13 -2.06
C THR A 123 9.02 2.84 -2.86
N LEU A 124 7.87 2.38 -3.33
CA LEU A 124 7.73 1.25 -4.23
C LEU A 124 7.28 1.76 -5.60
N GLU A 125 8.15 1.64 -6.61
CA GLU A 125 7.82 2.10 -7.95
C GLU A 125 6.92 1.10 -8.70
N ASP A 126 6.36 1.54 -9.83
CA ASP A 126 5.33 0.82 -10.58
C ASP A 126 5.68 -0.62 -10.91
N GLY A 127 4.72 -1.52 -10.71
CA GLY A 127 4.81 -2.92 -11.07
C GLY A 127 5.85 -3.73 -10.31
N CYS A 128 6.44 -3.20 -9.23
CA CYS A 128 7.32 -4.00 -8.39
C CYS A 128 6.50 -5.00 -7.54
N LEU A 129 7.18 -6.04 -7.06
CA LEU A 129 6.57 -7.06 -6.21
C LEU A 129 7.39 -7.24 -4.93
N ILE A 130 6.74 -7.07 -3.80
CA ILE A 130 7.29 -7.37 -2.48
C ILE A 130 6.78 -8.74 -2.06
N GLY A 131 7.69 -9.69 -1.91
CA GLY A 131 7.37 -11.08 -1.59
C GLY A 131 6.80 -11.27 -0.19
N ILE A 132 6.16 -12.42 0.02
CA ILE A 132 5.55 -12.80 1.29
C ILE A 132 6.54 -12.65 2.45
N GLY A 133 6.15 -11.95 3.52
CA GLY A 133 6.95 -11.76 4.72
C GLY A 133 8.23 -10.94 4.53
N ALA A 134 8.43 -10.29 3.39
CA ALA A 134 9.57 -9.41 3.20
C ALA A 134 9.43 -8.11 3.99
N ILE A 135 10.56 -7.50 4.34
CA ILE A 135 10.63 -6.24 5.08
C ILE A 135 11.39 -5.23 4.25
N VAL A 136 10.78 -4.07 3.98
CA VAL A 136 11.41 -2.93 3.31
C VAL A 136 11.54 -1.78 4.31
N LEU A 137 12.77 -1.35 4.57
CA LEU A 137 13.07 -0.36 5.60
C LEU A 137 13.04 1.08 5.05
N ASN A 138 13.09 2.02 5.98
CA ASN A 138 13.01 3.47 5.75
C ASN A 138 14.00 3.99 4.70
N GLY A 139 13.53 4.95 3.91
CA GLY A 139 14.32 5.63 2.88
C GLY A 139 14.69 4.76 1.67
N VAL A 140 14.23 3.50 1.64
CA VAL A 140 14.48 2.60 0.52
C VAL A 140 13.53 2.92 -0.64
N THR A 141 14.09 2.95 -1.86
CA THR A 141 13.34 2.90 -3.11
C THR A 141 13.48 1.52 -3.73
N VAL A 142 12.36 0.85 -3.98
CA VAL A 142 12.30 -0.37 -4.79
C VAL A 142 11.90 0.02 -6.20
N GLY A 143 12.83 -0.11 -7.15
CA GLY A 143 12.67 0.33 -8.52
C GLY A 143 11.58 -0.40 -9.29
N ALA A 144 11.08 0.24 -10.36
CA ALA A 144 9.98 -0.27 -11.17
C ALA A 144 10.22 -1.70 -11.67
N GLY A 145 9.20 -2.55 -11.56
CA GLY A 145 9.28 -3.95 -11.98
C GLY A 145 10.27 -4.81 -11.20
N ALA A 146 10.87 -4.31 -10.11
CA ALA A 146 11.75 -5.13 -9.28
C ALA A 146 10.97 -6.17 -8.46
N LEU A 147 11.65 -7.24 -8.06
CA LEU A 147 11.09 -8.29 -7.21
C LEU A 147 11.94 -8.46 -5.95
N VAL A 148 11.33 -8.26 -4.81
CA VAL A 148 11.88 -8.62 -3.52
C VAL A 148 11.39 -10.02 -3.16
N ALA A 149 12.31 -10.97 -3.04
CA ALA A 149 11.95 -12.35 -2.72
C ALA A 149 11.33 -12.48 -1.31
N ALA A 150 10.51 -13.50 -1.12
CA ALA A 150 9.87 -13.78 0.17
C ALA A 150 10.87 -13.83 1.33
N GLY A 151 10.50 -13.28 2.50
CA GLY A 151 11.32 -13.27 3.70
C GLY A 151 12.59 -12.41 3.64
N SER A 152 12.77 -11.60 2.61
CA SER A 152 13.96 -10.74 2.46
C SER A 152 13.87 -9.48 3.31
N VAL A 153 15.02 -8.95 3.74
CA VAL A 153 15.13 -7.68 4.45
C VAL A 153 15.89 -6.66 3.59
N VAL A 154 15.15 -5.69 3.05
CA VAL A 154 15.69 -4.66 2.13
C VAL A 154 16.13 -3.45 2.93
N THR A 155 17.43 -3.18 2.93
CA THR A 155 18.07 -2.09 3.67
C THR A 155 18.71 -1.03 2.76
N ARG A 156 18.63 -1.20 1.43
CA ARG A 156 19.20 -0.32 0.42
C ARG A 156 18.31 -0.31 -0.82
N ASN A 157 18.44 0.75 -1.62
CA ASN A 157 17.69 0.87 -2.87
C ASN A 157 17.88 -0.35 -3.78
N VAL A 158 16.77 -0.76 -4.40
CA VAL A 158 16.72 -1.88 -5.34
C VAL A 158 16.61 -1.32 -6.75
N PRO A 159 17.52 -1.66 -7.67
CA PRO A 159 17.44 -1.21 -9.05
C PRO A 159 16.17 -1.70 -9.74
N ALA A 160 15.67 -0.91 -10.71
CA ALA A 160 14.51 -1.30 -11.52
C ALA A 160 14.74 -2.66 -12.21
N GLY A 161 13.72 -3.51 -12.21
CA GLY A 161 13.75 -4.85 -12.79
C GLY A 161 14.69 -5.86 -12.10
N ALA A 162 15.29 -5.53 -10.97
CA ALA A 162 16.17 -6.45 -10.25
C ALA A 162 15.39 -7.44 -9.38
N LEU A 163 15.89 -8.69 -9.31
CA LEU A 163 15.55 -9.64 -8.26
C LEU A 163 16.54 -9.47 -7.10
N VAL A 164 16.00 -9.18 -5.90
CA VAL A 164 16.79 -9.17 -4.65
C VAL A 164 16.30 -10.22 -3.68
N MET A 165 17.21 -10.81 -2.90
CA MET A 165 16.88 -11.80 -1.86
C MET A 165 17.88 -11.84 -0.72
N GLY A 166 17.43 -12.26 0.47
CA GLY A 166 18.24 -12.47 1.67
C GLY A 166 18.02 -11.40 2.74
N ALA A 167 18.72 -11.53 3.87
CA ALA A 167 18.73 -10.61 4.99
C ALA A 167 20.20 -10.34 5.41
N PRO A 168 20.81 -9.19 5.02
CA PRO A 168 20.22 -8.15 4.14
C PRO A 168 20.07 -8.62 2.68
N ALA A 169 19.08 -8.07 1.98
CA ALA A 169 18.79 -8.43 0.60
C ALA A 169 19.91 -7.97 -0.36
N GLN A 170 20.26 -8.85 -1.29
CA GLN A 170 21.29 -8.62 -2.30
C GLN A 170 20.71 -8.83 -3.70
N VAL A 171 21.15 -8.04 -4.68
CA VAL A 171 20.82 -8.24 -6.09
C VAL A 171 21.32 -9.61 -6.55
N LYS A 172 20.43 -10.41 -7.11
CA LYS A 172 20.76 -11.74 -7.65
C LYS A 172 20.84 -11.77 -9.18
N ARG A 173 19.92 -11.07 -9.84
CA ARG A 173 19.89 -10.94 -11.31
C ARG A 173 18.90 -9.87 -11.74
N GLN A 174 18.94 -9.53 -13.01
CA GLN A 174 17.85 -8.79 -13.66
C GLN A 174 16.72 -9.74 -14.07
N LEU A 175 15.49 -9.24 -14.00
CA LEU A 175 14.31 -9.94 -14.46
C LEU A 175 14.12 -9.72 -15.97
N SER A 176 13.63 -10.73 -16.66
CA SER A 176 13.20 -10.57 -18.06
C SER A 176 11.95 -9.68 -18.15
N ALA A 177 11.69 -9.14 -19.35
CA ALA A 177 10.49 -8.37 -19.61
C ALA A 177 9.21 -9.19 -19.33
N GLU A 178 9.22 -10.48 -19.66
CA GLU A 178 8.09 -11.39 -19.40
C GLU A 178 7.85 -11.55 -17.90
N ALA A 179 8.91 -11.68 -17.09
CA ALA A 179 8.79 -11.80 -15.64
C ALA A 179 8.18 -10.52 -15.03
N GLN A 180 8.62 -9.34 -15.48
CA GLN A 180 8.07 -8.06 -15.04
C GLN A 180 6.60 -7.88 -15.51
N ALA A 181 6.27 -8.30 -16.72
CA ALA A 181 4.89 -8.31 -17.21
C ALA A 181 4.00 -9.25 -16.37
N GLY A 182 4.54 -10.42 -15.99
CA GLY A 182 3.88 -11.37 -15.10
C GLY A 182 3.54 -10.77 -13.73
N GLN A 183 4.42 -9.93 -13.16
CA GLN A 183 4.15 -9.24 -11.90
C GLN A 183 2.97 -8.25 -12.04
N ARG A 184 2.93 -7.46 -13.10
CA ARG A 184 1.80 -6.56 -13.37
C ARG A 184 0.50 -7.34 -13.61
N GLN A 185 0.57 -8.47 -14.31
CA GLN A 185 -0.59 -9.35 -14.50
C GLN A 185 -1.09 -9.91 -13.17
N HIS A 186 -0.18 -10.23 -12.24
CA HIS A 186 -0.53 -10.65 -10.89
C HIS A 186 -1.28 -9.55 -10.12
N ALA A 187 -0.82 -8.30 -10.17
CA ALA A 187 -1.52 -7.17 -9.55
C ALA A 187 -2.92 -6.98 -10.15
N ARG A 188 -3.06 -7.06 -11.48
CA ARG A 188 -4.36 -6.98 -12.17
C ARG A 188 -5.32 -8.11 -11.78
N HIS A 189 -4.79 -9.31 -11.56
CA HIS A 189 -5.59 -10.43 -11.05
C HIS A 189 -6.15 -10.12 -9.64
N TYR A 190 -5.33 -9.56 -8.75
CA TYR A 190 -5.78 -9.11 -7.43
C TYR A 190 -6.84 -8.01 -7.51
N ARG A 191 -6.70 -7.06 -8.46
CA ARG A 191 -7.76 -6.06 -8.72
C ARG A 191 -9.08 -6.71 -9.09
N GLN A 192 -9.07 -7.70 -9.99
CA GLN A 192 -10.28 -8.45 -10.37
C GLN A 192 -10.88 -9.21 -9.20
N LEU A 193 -10.04 -9.86 -8.40
CA LEU A 193 -10.46 -10.59 -7.22
C LEU A 193 -11.09 -9.66 -6.17
N ALA A 194 -10.51 -8.49 -5.93
CA ALA A 194 -11.05 -7.47 -5.04
C ALA A 194 -12.43 -6.97 -5.51
N MET A 195 -12.61 -6.78 -6.81
CA MET A 195 -13.93 -6.43 -7.39
C MET A 195 -14.98 -7.53 -7.15
N ALA A 196 -14.59 -8.80 -7.29
CA ALA A 196 -15.48 -9.93 -7.01
C ALA A 196 -15.90 -9.97 -5.53
N HIS A 197 -14.96 -9.74 -4.60
CA HIS A 197 -15.28 -9.62 -3.18
C HIS A 197 -16.20 -8.44 -2.87
N ALA A 198 -15.96 -7.29 -3.51
CA ALA A 198 -16.83 -6.12 -3.36
C ALA A 198 -18.25 -6.36 -3.86
N GLN A 199 -18.42 -7.12 -4.94
CA GLN A 199 -19.73 -7.50 -5.46
C GLN A 199 -20.44 -8.49 -4.54
N ALA A 200 -19.78 -9.58 -4.15
CA ALA A 200 -20.34 -10.60 -3.25
C ALA A 200 -20.82 -10.00 -1.93
N ARG A 201 -20.12 -8.99 -1.41
CA ARG A 201 -20.51 -8.28 -0.20
C ARG A 201 -21.82 -7.48 -0.38
N ARG A 202 -22.01 -6.84 -1.55
CA ARG A 202 -23.25 -6.08 -1.84
C ARG A 202 -24.47 -7.00 -2.00
N GLU A 203 -24.27 -8.23 -2.44
CA GLU A 203 -25.33 -9.20 -2.65
C GLU A 203 -25.76 -9.93 -1.34
N ASN A 204 -24.87 -9.96 -0.34
CA ASN A 204 -25.10 -10.67 0.93
C ASN A 204 -25.37 -9.75 2.14
N GLY A 205 -25.31 -8.45 1.98
CA GLY A 205 -25.55 -7.45 3.03
C GLY A 205 -26.79 -6.63 2.77
#